data_1b8d80e0dee9bb3a96d99402649c290b
#
_entry.id   1b8d80e0dee9bb3a96d99402649c290b
#
_cell.length_a   1.000
_cell.length_b   1.000
_cell.length_c   1.000
_cell.angle_alpha   90.00
_cell.angle_beta   90.00
_cell.angle_gamma   90.00
#
_symmetry.space_group_name_H-M   'P 1'
#
loop_
_entity.id
_entity.type
_entity.pdbx_description
1 polymer ?
#
loop_
_entity_poly.entity_id
_entity_poly.type
_entity_poly.pdbx_seq_one_letter_code
_entity_poly.pdbx_strand_id
1 'polypeptide(L)'
;MYSKASAPEYQGALGSLSVNSSLEDVLARGTEQLRAARREGSREEMARCGLAVAEAHRRLGQVEEADQAWKASYRDARAAGATGAMAWAVWSGGTLARQRGDLRLAFRLLGLAARLAKEGDDVVARGYSLAGMAETGRIQGDYQAVGELHEQLLAEARKRGEARHTVWALEGIAQMHRNTGEYDKALAMFREAAQIARDADDRRGHAWALRGVADILSVRGDDPQPALDLLSEAEAICREMNLTSALAYNHKMRGNVFFRAGRYEEARGMYEGALGQFRGMSEPRGEALSRLGLVKSLAHLGRDPEQTAADLRALRAELDRIGLRHARDMVDKAQAELGVEPRAQEAASDAKPKHPEMPAEAHAEPVGAMR
;
A
#
# COMPACT_ATOMS: atom_id res chain seq x y z
N MET A 1 18.33 -16.66 -11.00
CA MET A 1 17.61 -15.95 -12.08
C MET A 1 16.15 -15.93 -11.68
N TYR A 2 15.53 -14.75 -11.67
CA TYR A 2 14.10 -14.61 -11.33
C TYR A 2 13.23 -14.98 -12.54
N SER A 3 12.07 -15.60 -12.27
CA SER A 3 11.06 -15.84 -13.29
C SER A 3 10.40 -14.51 -13.71
N LYS A 4 9.78 -14.50 -14.91
CA LYS A 4 8.92 -13.36 -15.26
C LYS A 4 7.86 -13.14 -14.19
N ALA A 5 7.56 -11.89 -13.91
CA ALA A 5 6.55 -11.54 -12.93
C ALA A 5 5.18 -12.08 -13.36
N SER A 6 4.49 -12.71 -12.42
CA SER A 6 3.13 -13.23 -12.60
C SER A 6 2.17 -12.57 -11.62
N ALA A 7 0.91 -12.52 -11.97
CA ALA A 7 -0.15 -12.10 -11.08
C ALA A 7 -1.02 -13.34 -10.76
N PRO A 8 -1.06 -13.79 -9.51
CA PRO A 8 -1.83 -14.97 -9.12
C PRO A 8 -3.32 -14.85 -9.46
N GLU A 9 -3.82 -13.62 -9.52
CA GLU A 9 -5.18 -13.31 -9.94
C GLU A 9 -5.46 -13.57 -11.44
N TYR A 10 -4.41 -13.72 -12.29
CA TYR A 10 -4.56 -13.92 -13.73
C TYR A 10 -4.27 -15.37 -14.14
N GLN A 11 -5.15 -16.28 -13.72
CA GLN A 11 -5.07 -17.71 -14.00
C GLN A 11 -6.33 -18.19 -14.72
N GLY A 12 -6.32 -19.42 -15.20
CA GLY A 12 -7.46 -20.00 -15.90
C GLY A 12 -7.83 -19.21 -17.14
N ALA A 13 -9.08 -18.83 -17.30
CA ALA A 13 -9.59 -18.04 -18.42
C ALA A 13 -8.95 -16.64 -18.56
N LEU A 14 -8.29 -16.15 -17.51
CA LEU A 14 -7.56 -14.88 -17.49
C LEU A 14 -6.06 -15.03 -17.77
N GLY A 15 -5.58 -16.23 -18.08
CA GLY A 15 -4.15 -16.52 -18.27
C GLY A 15 -3.49 -15.81 -19.45
N SER A 16 -4.26 -15.16 -20.34
CA SER A 16 -3.75 -14.28 -21.39
C SER A 16 -3.40 -12.86 -20.89
N LEU A 17 -3.84 -12.49 -19.68
CA LEU A 17 -3.45 -11.24 -19.04
C LEU A 17 -2.05 -11.37 -18.42
N SER A 18 -1.31 -10.26 -18.41
CA SER A 18 -0.01 -10.15 -17.76
C SER A 18 -0.07 -9.17 -16.61
N VAL A 19 0.97 -9.14 -15.77
CA VAL A 19 1.14 -8.14 -14.71
C VAL A 19 1.14 -6.70 -15.24
N ASN A 20 1.40 -6.53 -16.54
CA ASN A 20 1.46 -5.24 -17.23
C ASN A 20 0.17 -4.90 -17.98
N SER A 21 -0.85 -5.76 -17.97
CA SER A 21 -2.15 -5.45 -18.58
C SER A 21 -2.77 -4.23 -17.90
N SER A 22 -3.44 -3.38 -18.69
CA SER A 22 -4.16 -2.23 -18.16
C SER A 22 -5.28 -2.68 -17.21
N LEU A 23 -5.58 -1.88 -16.21
CA LEU A 23 -6.63 -2.25 -15.24
C LEU A 23 -8.02 -2.27 -15.86
N GLU A 24 -8.23 -1.45 -16.89
CA GLU A 24 -9.46 -1.47 -17.70
C GLU A 24 -9.59 -2.78 -18.49
N ASP A 25 -8.52 -3.27 -19.11
CA ASP A 25 -8.53 -4.57 -19.81
C ASP A 25 -8.78 -5.71 -18.83
N VAL A 26 -8.15 -5.66 -17.65
CA VAL A 26 -8.38 -6.65 -16.59
C VAL A 26 -9.84 -6.64 -16.15
N LEU A 27 -10.41 -5.44 -15.93
CA LEU A 27 -11.81 -5.29 -15.52
C LEU A 27 -12.78 -5.76 -16.61
N ALA A 28 -12.54 -5.39 -17.86
CA ALA A 28 -13.38 -5.78 -18.99
C ALA A 28 -13.38 -7.31 -19.17
N ARG A 29 -12.18 -7.92 -19.30
CA ARG A 29 -12.03 -9.37 -19.46
C ARG A 29 -12.49 -10.15 -18.23
N GLY A 30 -12.12 -9.70 -17.02
CA GLY A 30 -12.56 -10.32 -15.79
C GLY A 30 -14.08 -10.36 -15.66
N THR A 31 -14.74 -9.26 -16.01
CA THR A 31 -16.21 -9.18 -16.00
C THR A 31 -16.85 -10.08 -17.06
N GLU A 32 -16.28 -10.15 -18.25
CA GLU A 32 -16.75 -11.05 -19.33
C GLU A 32 -16.65 -12.53 -18.91
N GLN A 33 -15.48 -12.93 -18.43
CA GLN A 33 -15.23 -14.30 -17.97
C GLN A 33 -16.08 -14.65 -16.74
N LEU A 34 -16.30 -13.70 -15.83
CA LEU A 34 -17.22 -13.89 -14.70
C LEU A 34 -18.66 -14.15 -15.16
N ARG A 35 -19.12 -13.47 -16.22
CA ARG A 35 -20.42 -13.73 -16.83
C ARG A 35 -20.49 -15.11 -17.50
N ALA A 36 -19.40 -15.53 -18.17
CA ALA A 36 -19.31 -16.87 -18.74
C ALA A 36 -19.35 -17.95 -17.66
N ALA A 37 -18.52 -17.83 -16.62
CA ALA A 37 -18.50 -18.75 -15.49
C ALA A 37 -19.87 -18.86 -14.78
N ARG A 38 -20.62 -17.76 -14.69
CA ARG A 38 -22.00 -17.77 -14.16
C ARG A 38 -22.95 -18.58 -15.03
N ARG A 39 -22.87 -18.47 -16.37
CA ARG A 39 -23.70 -19.27 -17.29
C ARG A 39 -23.37 -20.74 -17.22
N GLU A 40 -22.10 -21.08 -17.00
CA GLU A 40 -21.60 -22.46 -16.88
C GLU A 40 -21.81 -23.05 -15.47
N GLY A 41 -22.15 -22.23 -14.48
CA GLY A 41 -22.31 -22.65 -13.09
C GLY A 41 -20.99 -22.98 -12.38
N SER A 42 -19.84 -22.59 -12.95
CA SER A 42 -18.51 -22.87 -12.40
C SER A 42 -18.17 -21.94 -11.24
N ARG A 43 -18.43 -22.36 -10.00
CA ARG A 43 -18.15 -21.58 -8.79
C ARG A 43 -16.67 -21.24 -8.61
N GLU A 44 -15.79 -22.17 -8.94
CA GLU A 44 -14.34 -21.93 -8.83
C GLU A 44 -13.89 -20.85 -9.80
N GLU A 45 -14.35 -20.88 -11.06
CA GLU A 45 -14.01 -19.86 -12.05
C GLU A 45 -14.66 -18.51 -11.72
N MET A 46 -15.89 -18.51 -11.15
CA MET A 46 -16.51 -17.29 -10.62
C MET A 46 -15.68 -16.65 -9.52
N ALA A 47 -15.12 -17.45 -8.60
CA ALA A 47 -14.24 -16.95 -7.55
C ALA A 47 -12.95 -16.34 -8.11
N ARG A 48 -12.33 -17.02 -9.08
CA ARG A 48 -11.08 -16.57 -9.71
C ARG A 48 -11.25 -15.27 -10.50
N CYS A 49 -12.25 -15.22 -11.38
CA CYS A 49 -12.55 -14.01 -12.15
C CYS A 49 -13.00 -12.86 -11.22
N GLY A 50 -13.78 -13.16 -10.18
CA GLY A 50 -14.21 -12.21 -9.17
C GLY A 50 -13.04 -11.57 -8.42
N LEU A 51 -11.98 -12.32 -8.13
CA LEU A 51 -10.74 -11.81 -7.53
C LEU A 51 -10.05 -10.80 -8.45
N ALA A 52 -9.89 -11.11 -9.73
CA ALA A 52 -9.26 -10.19 -10.68
C ALA A 52 -10.06 -8.89 -10.82
N VAL A 53 -11.40 -8.99 -10.87
CA VAL A 53 -12.31 -7.84 -10.89
C VAL A 53 -12.17 -7.01 -9.60
N ALA A 54 -12.13 -7.64 -8.43
CA ALA A 54 -11.95 -6.95 -7.15
C ALA A 54 -10.62 -6.18 -7.09
N GLU A 55 -9.53 -6.80 -7.53
CA GLU A 55 -8.22 -6.17 -7.56
C GLU A 55 -8.11 -5.03 -8.59
N ALA A 56 -8.78 -5.16 -9.74
CA ALA A 56 -8.86 -4.08 -10.72
C ALA A 56 -9.61 -2.87 -10.14
N HIS A 57 -10.82 -3.07 -9.59
CA HIS A 57 -11.58 -2.01 -8.93
C HIS A 57 -10.78 -1.34 -7.81
N ARG A 58 -10.15 -2.13 -6.94
CA ARG A 58 -9.34 -1.58 -5.84
C ARG A 58 -8.21 -0.67 -6.34
N ARG A 59 -7.50 -1.06 -7.38
CA ARG A 59 -6.36 -0.30 -7.94
C ARG A 59 -6.80 0.92 -8.74
N LEU A 60 -8.00 0.89 -9.30
CA LEU A 60 -8.68 2.03 -9.93
C LEU A 60 -9.28 3.00 -8.89
N GLY A 61 -9.25 2.67 -7.59
CA GLY A 61 -9.83 3.48 -6.53
C GLY A 61 -11.35 3.34 -6.38
N GLN A 62 -11.96 2.36 -7.03
CA GLN A 62 -13.39 2.05 -6.99
C GLN A 62 -13.67 1.15 -5.78
N VAL A 63 -13.78 1.79 -4.61
CA VAL A 63 -13.74 1.12 -3.30
C VAL A 63 -14.97 0.26 -3.04
N GLU A 64 -16.15 0.75 -3.37
CA GLU A 64 -17.44 0.06 -3.17
C GLU A 64 -17.56 -1.16 -4.07
N GLU A 65 -17.16 -1.04 -5.33
CA GLU A 65 -17.14 -2.12 -6.30
C GLU A 65 -16.12 -3.20 -5.89
N ALA A 66 -14.95 -2.78 -5.43
CA ALA A 66 -13.93 -3.69 -4.92
C ALA A 66 -14.45 -4.48 -3.70
N ASP A 67 -15.16 -3.81 -2.76
CA ASP A 67 -15.71 -4.44 -1.58
C ASP A 67 -16.78 -5.49 -1.92
N GLN A 68 -17.66 -5.18 -2.85
CA GLN A 68 -18.67 -6.11 -3.34
C GLN A 68 -18.04 -7.30 -4.07
N ALA A 69 -17.03 -7.04 -4.91
CA ALA A 69 -16.41 -8.05 -5.76
C ALA A 69 -15.62 -9.09 -4.94
N TRP A 70 -14.77 -8.67 -3.96
CA TRP A 70 -14.04 -9.64 -3.14
C TRP A 70 -14.96 -10.49 -2.26
N LYS A 71 -16.05 -9.91 -1.72
CA LYS A 71 -17.06 -10.65 -0.95
C LYS A 71 -17.79 -11.67 -1.81
N ALA A 72 -18.10 -11.34 -3.06
CA ALA A 72 -18.70 -12.26 -4.01
C ALA A 72 -17.73 -13.40 -4.36
N SER A 73 -16.47 -13.06 -4.68
CA SER A 73 -15.40 -14.04 -4.92
C SER A 73 -15.24 -15.02 -3.73
N TYR A 74 -15.25 -14.52 -2.50
CA TYR A 74 -15.19 -15.36 -1.31
C TYR A 74 -16.38 -16.32 -1.20
N ARG A 75 -17.61 -15.84 -1.44
CA ARG A 75 -18.82 -16.70 -1.41
C ARG A 75 -18.77 -17.81 -2.46
N ASP A 76 -18.30 -17.49 -3.65
CA ASP A 76 -18.17 -18.47 -4.74
C ASP A 76 -17.05 -19.49 -4.43
N ALA A 77 -15.89 -19.03 -3.92
CA ALA A 77 -14.80 -19.89 -3.47
C ALA A 77 -15.24 -20.85 -2.34
N ARG A 78 -16.01 -20.34 -1.38
CA ARG A 78 -16.57 -21.14 -0.27
C ARG A 78 -17.56 -22.19 -0.80
N ALA A 79 -18.44 -21.82 -1.71
CA ALA A 79 -19.40 -22.73 -2.31
C ALA A 79 -18.74 -23.84 -3.17
N ALA A 80 -17.54 -23.55 -3.72
CA ALA A 80 -16.71 -24.50 -4.44
C ALA A 80 -15.84 -25.38 -3.50
N GLY A 81 -15.76 -25.08 -2.20
CA GLY A 81 -14.81 -25.73 -1.29
C GLY A 81 -13.33 -25.40 -1.57
N ALA A 82 -13.05 -24.34 -2.35
CA ALA A 82 -11.73 -23.96 -2.82
C ALA A 82 -11.00 -23.08 -1.79
N THR A 83 -10.35 -23.67 -0.80
CA THR A 83 -9.73 -22.99 0.35
C THR A 83 -8.66 -21.97 -0.09
N GLY A 84 -7.82 -22.30 -1.08
CA GLY A 84 -6.84 -21.35 -1.64
C GLY A 84 -7.51 -20.12 -2.27
N ALA A 85 -8.60 -20.30 -3.02
CA ALA A 85 -9.36 -19.19 -3.59
C ALA A 85 -10.03 -18.34 -2.50
N MET A 86 -10.51 -18.95 -1.41
CA MET A 86 -10.99 -18.21 -0.23
C MET A 86 -9.88 -17.33 0.36
N ALA A 87 -8.66 -17.87 0.49
CA ALA A 87 -7.51 -17.12 1.01
C ALA A 87 -7.23 -15.86 0.16
N TRP A 88 -7.21 -16.00 -1.15
CA TRP A 88 -7.00 -14.87 -2.07
C TRP A 88 -8.11 -13.82 -2.00
N ALA A 89 -9.36 -14.23 -1.94
CA ALA A 89 -10.48 -13.31 -1.81
C ALA A 89 -10.41 -12.51 -0.49
N VAL A 90 -10.10 -13.17 0.63
CA VAL A 90 -9.94 -12.52 1.94
C VAL A 90 -8.69 -11.62 1.97
N TRP A 91 -7.60 -12.01 1.32
CA TRP A 91 -6.42 -11.16 1.14
C TRP A 91 -6.76 -9.84 0.41
N SER A 92 -7.55 -9.92 -0.66
CA SER A 92 -8.03 -8.73 -1.38
C SER A 92 -8.83 -7.81 -0.46
N GLY A 93 -9.76 -8.37 0.33
CA GLY A 93 -10.52 -7.63 1.34
C GLY A 93 -9.64 -6.99 2.41
N GLY A 94 -8.61 -7.69 2.88
CA GLY A 94 -7.65 -7.17 3.84
C GLY A 94 -6.81 -6.03 3.29
N THR A 95 -6.41 -6.13 2.03
CA THR A 95 -5.67 -5.07 1.32
C THR A 95 -6.55 -3.84 1.10
N LEU A 96 -7.83 -4.02 0.77
CA LEU A 96 -8.80 -2.94 0.64
C LEU A 96 -9.04 -2.25 1.99
N ALA A 97 -9.21 -3.02 3.07
CA ALA A 97 -9.38 -2.46 4.43
C ALA A 97 -8.15 -1.61 4.83
N ARG A 98 -6.94 -2.07 4.52
CA ARG A 98 -5.70 -1.31 4.73
C ARG A 98 -5.68 -0.01 3.93
N GLN A 99 -6.09 -0.03 2.67
CA GLN A 99 -6.21 1.15 1.81
C GLN A 99 -7.18 2.19 2.39
N ARG A 100 -8.30 1.73 2.95
CA ARG A 100 -9.31 2.57 3.62
C ARG A 100 -8.88 3.06 5.02
N GLY A 101 -7.72 2.65 5.52
CA GLY A 101 -7.23 3.01 6.84
C GLY A 101 -7.83 2.19 7.99
N ASP A 102 -8.69 1.20 7.73
CA ASP A 102 -9.15 0.27 8.77
C ASP A 102 -8.10 -0.82 9.01
N LEU A 103 -7.06 -0.43 9.74
CA LEU A 103 -5.90 -1.28 9.98
C LEU A 103 -6.24 -2.49 10.87
N ARG A 104 -7.23 -2.36 11.76
CA ARG A 104 -7.69 -3.49 12.61
C ARG A 104 -8.37 -4.56 11.76
N LEU A 105 -9.27 -4.15 10.88
CA LEU A 105 -9.92 -5.07 9.94
C LEU A 105 -8.91 -5.68 8.99
N ALA A 106 -7.97 -4.88 8.48
CA ALA A 106 -6.89 -5.35 7.61
C ALA A 106 -6.10 -6.50 8.27
N PHE A 107 -5.64 -6.33 9.51
CA PHE A 107 -4.94 -7.38 10.25
C PHE A 107 -5.77 -8.67 10.41
N ARG A 108 -7.05 -8.53 10.78
CA ARG A 108 -7.93 -9.69 10.95
C ARG A 108 -8.12 -10.45 9.65
N LEU A 109 -8.41 -9.73 8.55
CA LEU A 109 -8.62 -10.35 7.24
C LEU A 109 -7.33 -10.97 6.70
N LEU A 110 -6.19 -10.27 6.77
CA LEU A 110 -4.90 -10.79 6.30
C LEU A 110 -4.44 -12.00 7.14
N GLY A 111 -4.67 -11.98 8.45
CA GLY A 111 -4.42 -13.14 9.31
C GLY A 111 -5.32 -14.35 8.97
N LEU A 112 -6.60 -14.10 8.67
CA LEU A 112 -7.50 -15.14 8.17
C LEU A 112 -7.04 -15.67 6.81
N ALA A 113 -6.64 -14.79 5.89
CA ALA A 113 -6.12 -15.19 4.59
C ALA A 113 -4.86 -16.09 4.72
N ALA A 114 -3.93 -15.73 5.62
CA ALA A 114 -2.73 -16.53 5.88
C ALA A 114 -3.06 -17.93 6.41
N ARG A 115 -4.07 -18.07 7.28
CA ARG A 115 -4.54 -19.38 7.78
C ARG A 115 -5.19 -20.20 6.67
N LEU A 116 -6.14 -19.62 5.92
CA LEU A 116 -6.78 -20.29 4.79
C LEU A 116 -5.75 -20.73 3.73
N ALA A 117 -4.77 -19.89 3.45
CA ALA A 117 -3.69 -20.24 2.54
C ALA A 117 -2.86 -21.42 3.03
N LYS A 118 -2.58 -21.50 4.34
CA LYS A 118 -1.90 -22.66 4.95
C LYS A 118 -2.75 -23.92 4.85
N GLU A 119 -4.05 -23.82 5.14
CA GLU A 119 -5.00 -24.95 5.03
C GLU A 119 -5.17 -25.44 3.58
N GLY A 120 -5.13 -24.53 2.61
CA GLY A 120 -5.24 -24.81 1.18
C GLY A 120 -3.90 -25.13 0.50
N ASP A 121 -2.79 -25.20 1.25
CA ASP A 121 -1.42 -25.41 0.75
C ASP A 121 -1.00 -24.38 -0.34
N ASP A 122 -1.56 -23.16 -0.29
CA ASP A 122 -1.21 -22.06 -1.17
C ASP A 122 -0.11 -21.18 -0.55
N VAL A 123 1.15 -21.60 -0.76
CA VAL A 123 2.33 -20.89 -0.24
C VAL A 123 2.44 -19.45 -0.75
N VAL A 124 1.94 -19.16 -1.97
CA VAL A 124 1.98 -17.83 -2.57
C VAL A 124 0.97 -16.91 -1.88
N ALA A 125 -0.29 -17.36 -1.75
CA ALA A 125 -1.32 -16.61 -1.03
C ALA A 125 -0.91 -16.34 0.43
N ARG A 126 -0.27 -17.32 1.08
CA ARG A 126 0.25 -17.16 2.44
C ARG A 126 1.32 -16.06 2.49
N GLY A 127 2.29 -16.08 1.59
CA GLY A 127 3.33 -15.06 1.51
C GLY A 127 2.77 -13.66 1.31
N TYR A 128 1.83 -13.49 0.37
CA TYR A 128 1.15 -12.21 0.14
C TYR A 128 0.35 -11.73 1.36
N SER A 129 -0.29 -12.65 2.09
CA SER A 129 -1.05 -12.31 3.30
C SER A 129 -0.14 -11.83 4.42
N LEU A 130 0.98 -12.52 4.66
CA LEU A 130 1.98 -12.13 5.66
C LEU A 130 2.66 -10.79 5.29
N ALA A 131 2.99 -10.58 4.01
CA ALA A 131 3.52 -9.31 3.53
C ALA A 131 2.51 -8.16 3.72
N GLY A 132 1.23 -8.42 3.48
CA GLY A 132 0.16 -7.47 3.76
C GLY A 132 0.06 -7.11 5.24
N MET A 133 0.21 -8.08 6.15
CA MET A 133 0.26 -7.86 7.60
C MET A 133 1.48 -7.00 7.98
N ALA A 134 2.65 -7.33 7.44
CA ALA A 134 3.88 -6.58 7.68
C ALA A 134 3.75 -5.12 7.23
N GLU A 135 3.21 -4.87 6.03
CA GLU A 135 2.95 -3.52 5.55
C GLU A 135 1.93 -2.77 6.43
N THR A 136 0.91 -3.47 6.94
CA THR A 136 -0.06 -2.87 7.87
C THR A 136 0.61 -2.46 9.18
N GLY A 137 1.48 -3.31 9.76
CA GLY A 137 2.27 -2.99 10.95
C GLY A 137 3.22 -1.81 10.72
N ARG A 138 3.86 -1.75 9.57
CA ARG A 138 4.71 -0.61 9.18
C ARG A 138 3.93 0.71 9.15
N ILE A 139 2.70 0.71 8.62
CA ILE A 139 1.82 1.89 8.62
C ILE A 139 1.44 2.30 10.05
N GLN A 140 1.33 1.34 10.97
CA GLN A 140 1.08 1.60 12.38
C GLN A 140 2.33 2.05 13.15
N GLY A 141 3.53 1.93 12.58
CA GLY A 141 4.80 2.27 13.24
C GLY A 141 5.39 1.14 14.07
N ASP A 142 4.96 -0.09 13.87
CA ASP A 142 5.51 -1.29 14.52
C ASP A 142 6.65 -1.87 13.67
N TYR A 143 7.81 -1.24 13.75
CA TYR A 143 8.94 -1.57 12.87
C TYR A 143 9.70 -2.84 13.27
N GLN A 144 9.74 -3.18 14.56
CA GLN A 144 10.55 -4.30 15.04
C GLN A 144 9.95 -5.65 14.62
N ALA A 145 8.69 -5.90 14.95
CA ALA A 145 8.01 -7.14 14.59
C ALA A 145 7.85 -7.32 13.06
N VAL A 146 7.78 -6.20 12.34
CA VAL A 146 7.63 -6.16 10.88
C VAL A 146 8.96 -6.48 10.16
N GLY A 147 10.11 -6.09 10.75
CA GLY A 147 11.42 -6.32 10.16
C GLY A 147 11.72 -7.80 9.97
N GLU A 148 11.62 -8.57 11.02
CA GLU A 148 11.85 -10.02 10.99
C GLU A 148 10.94 -10.73 9.97
N LEU A 149 9.68 -10.32 9.90
CA LEU A 149 8.73 -10.89 8.95
C LEU A 149 9.09 -10.57 7.49
N HIS A 150 9.51 -9.34 7.19
CA HIS A 150 9.94 -8.97 5.84
C HIS A 150 11.23 -9.70 5.42
N GLU A 151 12.17 -9.88 6.33
CA GLU A 151 13.41 -10.65 6.06
C GLU A 151 13.10 -12.12 5.74
N GLN A 152 12.21 -12.74 6.52
CA GLN A 152 11.76 -14.10 6.26
C GLN A 152 11.08 -14.19 4.89
N LEU A 153 10.17 -13.29 4.57
CA LEU A 153 9.47 -13.24 3.28
C LEU A 153 10.43 -13.06 2.11
N LEU A 154 11.47 -12.22 2.28
CA LEU A 154 12.51 -12.02 1.28
C LEU A 154 13.30 -13.30 1.02
N ALA A 155 13.72 -13.99 2.09
CA ALA A 155 14.45 -15.24 1.98
C ALA A 155 13.64 -16.32 1.25
N GLU A 156 12.35 -16.48 1.59
CA GLU A 156 11.45 -17.41 0.94
C GLU A 156 11.19 -17.07 -0.53
N ALA A 157 10.97 -15.79 -0.88
CA ALA A 157 10.74 -15.34 -2.24
C ALA A 157 11.99 -15.54 -3.12
N ARG A 158 13.17 -15.21 -2.61
CA ARG A 158 14.45 -15.46 -3.29
C ARG A 158 14.69 -16.96 -3.54
N LYS A 159 14.39 -17.81 -2.55
CA LYS A 159 14.51 -19.27 -2.70
C LYS A 159 13.61 -19.82 -3.81
N ARG A 160 12.42 -19.26 -3.99
CA ARG A 160 11.50 -19.63 -5.07
C ARG A 160 11.83 -18.99 -6.42
N GLY A 161 12.73 -18.00 -6.45
CA GLY A 161 13.03 -17.23 -7.67
C GLY A 161 11.82 -16.38 -8.12
N GLU A 162 10.94 -15.99 -7.20
CA GLU A 162 9.71 -15.26 -7.48
C GLU A 162 9.99 -13.75 -7.42
N ALA A 163 10.00 -13.10 -8.59
CA ALA A 163 10.42 -11.71 -8.73
C ALA A 163 9.55 -10.73 -7.97
N ARG A 164 8.23 -10.78 -8.20
CA ARG A 164 7.30 -9.77 -7.69
C ARG A 164 7.26 -9.71 -6.17
N HIS A 165 7.25 -10.86 -5.53
CA HIS A 165 7.27 -10.97 -4.08
C HIS A 165 8.61 -10.52 -3.48
N THR A 166 9.72 -10.82 -4.19
CA THR A 166 11.06 -10.33 -3.82
C THR A 166 11.11 -8.80 -3.88
N VAL A 167 10.62 -8.20 -4.96
CA VAL A 167 10.53 -6.73 -5.10
C VAL A 167 9.72 -6.13 -3.95
N TRP A 168 8.56 -6.67 -3.66
CA TRP A 168 7.71 -6.17 -2.57
C TRP A 168 8.39 -6.28 -1.19
N ALA A 169 9.03 -7.42 -0.90
CA ALA A 169 9.74 -7.61 0.37
C ALA A 169 10.94 -6.65 0.50
N LEU A 170 11.73 -6.48 -0.57
CA LEU A 170 12.84 -5.52 -0.61
C LEU A 170 12.36 -4.08 -0.37
N GLU A 171 11.27 -3.67 -1.01
CA GLU A 171 10.69 -2.34 -0.80
C GLU A 171 10.24 -2.14 0.65
N GLY A 172 9.62 -3.14 1.27
CA GLY A 172 9.22 -3.09 2.68
C GLY A 172 10.40 -2.87 3.61
N ILE A 173 11.48 -3.64 3.44
CA ILE A 173 12.71 -3.51 4.23
C ILE A 173 13.40 -2.17 3.95
N ALA A 174 13.49 -1.76 2.69
CA ALA A 174 14.08 -0.47 2.31
C ALA A 174 13.34 0.71 2.95
N GLN A 175 12.00 0.66 3.02
CA GLN A 175 11.22 1.68 3.72
C GLN A 175 11.51 1.72 5.22
N MET A 176 11.78 0.58 5.86
CA MET A 176 12.18 0.54 7.26
C MET A 176 13.55 1.20 7.46
N HIS A 177 14.57 0.81 6.68
CA HIS A 177 15.89 1.44 6.72
C HIS A 177 15.82 2.95 6.44
N ARG A 178 14.96 3.36 5.51
CA ARG A 178 14.71 4.79 5.24
C ARG A 178 14.16 5.50 6.48
N ASN A 179 13.21 4.88 7.20
CA ASN A 179 12.58 5.48 8.37
C ASN A 179 13.51 5.54 9.58
N THR A 180 14.52 4.66 9.65
CA THR A 180 15.57 4.64 10.71
C THR A 180 16.81 5.46 10.32
N GLY A 181 16.83 6.10 9.14
CA GLY A 181 17.95 6.91 8.68
C GLY A 181 19.10 6.14 8.02
N GLU A 182 18.97 4.84 7.83
CA GLU A 182 19.96 3.99 7.17
C GLU A 182 19.84 4.09 5.64
N TYR A 183 20.06 5.31 5.13
CA TYR A 183 19.79 5.66 3.72
C TYR A 183 20.60 4.85 2.71
N ASP A 184 21.83 4.46 3.02
CA ASP A 184 22.67 3.65 2.12
C ASP A 184 22.08 2.25 1.90
N LYS A 185 21.63 1.62 2.98
CA LYS A 185 20.97 0.32 2.91
C LYS A 185 19.63 0.42 2.15
N ALA A 186 18.83 1.44 2.46
CA ALA A 186 17.57 1.69 1.77
C ALA A 186 17.79 1.87 0.27
N LEU A 187 18.77 2.69 -0.13
CA LEU A 187 19.09 2.95 -1.54
C LEU A 187 19.53 1.68 -2.27
N ALA A 188 20.39 0.88 -1.65
CA ALA A 188 20.85 -0.38 -2.24
C ALA A 188 19.66 -1.33 -2.49
N MET A 189 18.75 -1.46 -1.52
CA MET A 189 17.58 -2.34 -1.64
C MET A 189 16.57 -1.84 -2.67
N PHE A 190 16.29 -0.54 -2.73
CA PHE A 190 15.42 0.02 -3.77
C PHE A 190 16.01 -0.16 -5.17
N ARG A 191 17.33 -0.01 -5.34
CA ARG A 191 17.99 -0.27 -6.63
C ARG A 191 17.95 -1.75 -7.02
N GLU A 192 18.16 -2.66 -6.06
CA GLU A 192 18.01 -4.11 -6.29
C GLU A 192 16.57 -4.43 -6.71
N ALA A 193 15.57 -3.88 -6.00
CA ALA A 193 14.15 -4.06 -6.34
C ALA A 193 13.83 -3.53 -7.75
N ALA A 194 14.34 -2.35 -8.12
CA ALA A 194 14.15 -1.78 -9.45
C ALA A 194 14.77 -2.67 -10.55
N GLN A 195 15.97 -3.20 -10.32
CA GLN A 195 16.65 -4.10 -11.27
C GLN A 195 15.88 -5.42 -11.43
N ILE A 196 15.47 -6.05 -10.32
CA ILE A 196 14.71 -7.32 -10.38
C ILE A 196 13.37 -7.09 -11.10
N ALA A 197 12.66 -6.00 -10.80
CA ALA A 197 11.39 -5.68 -11.45
C ALA A 197 11.56 -5.49 -12.97
N ARG A 198 12.61 -4.80 -13.39
CA ARG A 198 12.94 -4.58 -14.80
C ARG A 198 13.24 -5.91 -15.49
N ASP A 199 14.10 -6.74 -14.92
CA ASP A 199 14.53 -8.03 -15.50
C ASP A 199 13.38 -9.04 -15.58
N ALA A 200 12.42 -8.94 -14.65
CA ALA A 200 11.23 -9.78 -14.62
C ALA A 200 10.03 -9.21 -15.39
N ASP A 201 10.20 -8.07 -16.05
CA ASP A 201 9.11 -7.37 -16.76
C ASP A 201 7.93 -7.00 -15.85
N ASP A 202 8.20 -6.62 -14.58
CA ASP A 202 7.20 -6.05 -13.66
C ASP A 202 7.27 -4.53 -13.68
N ARG A 203 6.59 -3.90 -14.63
CA ARG A 203 6.58 -2.44 -14.79
C ARG A 203 6.03 -1.73 -13.56
N ARG A 204 5.01 -2.28 -12.91
CA ARG A 204 4.43 -1.71 -11.69
C ARG A 204 5.41 -1.74 -10.52
N GLY A 205 6.06 -2.89 -10.29
CA GLY A 205 7.11 -3.02 -9.28
C GLY A 205 8.27 -2.07 -9.57
N HIS A 206 8.66 -1.95 -10.85
CA HIS A 206 9.70 -1.01 -11.27
C HIS A 206 9.35 0.45 -10.91
N ALA A 207 8.14 0.92 -11.25
CA ALA A 207 7.70 2.27 -10.91
C ALA A 207 7.70 2.54 -9.39
N TRP A 208 7.36 1.54 -8.57
CA TRP A 208 7.41 1.68 -7.11
C TRP A 208 8.84 1.78 -6.60
N ALA A 209 9.74 0.94 -7.08
CA ALA A 209 11.14 0.96 -6.68
C ALA A 209 11.84 2.26 -7.10
N LEU A 210 11.58 2.78 -8.33
CA LEU A 210 12.06 4.08 -8.79
C LEU A 210 11.65 5.21 -7.84
N ARG A 211 10.41 5.22 -7.36
CA ARG A 211 9.93 6.20 -6.38
C ARG A 211 10.70 6.10 -5.06
N GLY A 212 11.04 4.88 -4.61
CA GLY A 212 11.88 4.66 -3.44
C GLY A 212 13.30 5.21 -3.62
N VAL A 213 13.92 4.94 -4.76
CA VAL A 213 15.25 5.52 -5.11
C VAL A 213 15.19 7.05 -5.11
N ALA A 214 14.16 7.63 -5.76
CA ALA A 214 13.99 9.08 -5.83
C ALA A 214 13.83 9.72 -4.44
N ASP A 215 13.10 9.07 -3.52
CA ASP A 215 12.96 9.56 -2.14
C ASP A 215 14.32 9.65 -1.44
N ILE A 216 15.15 8.60 -1.54
CA ILE A 216 16.47 8.60 -0.91
C ILE A 216 17.41 9.63 -1.54
N LEU A 217 17.44 9.73 -2.88
CA LEU A 217 18.27 10.72 -3.55
C LEU A 217 17.90 12.14 -3.12
N SER A 218 16.61 12.45 -3.01
CA SER A 218 16.15 13.77 -2.59
C SER A 218 16.42 14.13 -1.11
N VAL A 219 16.67 13.11 -0.27
CA VAL A 219 17.07 13.34 1.14
C VAL A 219 18.57 13.61 1.25
N ARG A 220 19.38 13.02 0.34
CA ARG A 220 20.85 13.03 0.42
C ARG A 220 21.52 14.05 -0.48
N GLY A 221 20.85 14.52 -1.53
CA GLY A 221 21.44 15.37 -2.56
C GLY A 221 20.88 16.80 -2.55
N ASP A 222 21.74 17.76 -2.92
CA ASP A 222 21.34 19.15 -3.07
C ASP A 222 20.63 19.39 -4.41
N ASP A 223 20.93 18.55 -5.44
CA ASP A 223 20.27 18.62 -6.74
C ASP A 223 19.02 17.72 -6.78
N PRO A 224 17.82 18.30 -6.96
CA PRO A 224 16.59 17.52 -7.06
C PRO A 224 16.40 16.81 -8.40
N GLN A 225 17.16 17.18 -9.45
CA GLN A 225 16.90 16.73 -10.82
C GLN A 225 16.98 15.19 -10.98
N PRO A 226 17.99 14.47 -10.45
CA PRO A 226 18.04 13.02 -10.56
C PRO A 226 16.82 12.30 -9.95
N ALA A 227 16.28 12.84 -8.85
CA ALA A 227 15.05 12.31 -8.24
C ALA A 227 13.82 12.60 -9.10
N LEU A 228 13.73 13.80 -9.68
CA LEU A 228 12.63 14.20 -10.56
C LEU A 228 12.60 13.38 -11.85
N ASP A 229 13.75 13.04 -12.42
CA ASP A 229 13.86 12.20 -13.62
C ASP A 229 13.31 10.80 -13.37
N LEU A 230 13.69 10.17 -12.25
CA LEU A 230 13.16 8.86 -11.85
C LEU A 230 11.64 8.90 -11.59
N LEU A 231 11.15 9.98 -10.99
CA LEU A 231 9.72 10.16 -10.79
C LEU A 231 8.97 10.40 -12.10
N SER A 232 9.61 11.01 -13.11
CA SER A 232 9.02 11.16 -14.44
C SER A 232 8.90 9.83 -15.16
N GLU A 233 9.91 8.96 -15.06
CA GLU A 233 9.86 7.58 -15.58
C GLU A 233 8.74 6.78 -14.87
N ALA A 234 8.69 6.83 -13.55
CA ALA A 234 7.64 6.16 -12.78
C ALA A 234 6.24 6.68 -13.11
N GLU A 235 6.09 8.00 -13.34
CA GLU A 235 4.82 8.62 -13.74
C GLU A 235 4.35 8.12 -15.11
N ALA A 236 5.26 8.03 -16.09
CA ALA A 236 4.93 7.51 -17.41
C ALA A 236 4.37 6.09 -17.34
N ILE A 237 5.02 5.21 -16.56
CA ILE A 237 4.53 3.85 -16.33
C ILE A 237 3.15 3.85 -15.65
N CYS A 238 2.96 4.69 -14.62
CA CYS A 238 1.68 4.77 -13.91
C CYS A 238 0.54 5.24 -14.81
N ARG A 239 0.80 6.20 -15.69
CA ARG A 239 -0.19 6.71 -16.66
C ARG A 239 -0.56 5.66 -17.70
N GLU A 240 0.45 5.01 -18.30
CA GLU A 240 0.24 4.00 -19.34
C GLU A 240 -0.53 2.77 -18.81
N MET A 241 -0.27 2.39 -17.56
CA MET A 241 -0.96 1.27 -16.90
C MET A 241 -2.22 1.69 -16.14
N ASN A 242 -2.59 2.96 -16.13
CA ASN A 242 -3.71 3.54 -15.40
C ASN A 242 -3.69 3.24 -13.88
N LEU A 243 -2.51 3.31 -13.28
CA LEU A 243 -2.29 3.03 -11.85
C LEU A 243 -2.62 4.27 -11.00
N THR A 244 -3.91 4.58 -10.84
CA THR A 244 -4.40 5.80 -10.21
C THR A 244 -3.79 6.07 -8.83
N SER A 245 -3.80 5.07 -7.95
CA SER A 245 -3.21 5.21 -6.61
C SER A 245 -1.69 5.41 -6.65
N ALA A 246 -0.97 4.65 -7.49
CA ALA A 246 0.47 4.79 -7.64
C ALA A 246 0.85 6.17 -8.20
N LEU A 247 0.05 6.71 -9.12
CA LEU A 247 0.23 8.04 -9.68
C LEU A 247 0.07 9.13 -8.60
N ALA A 248 -0.95 9.03 -7.75
CA ALA A 248 -1.16 9.95 -6.64
C ALA A 248 0.04 9.95 -5.66
N TYR A 249 0.55 8.76 -5.32
CA TYR A 249 1.77 8.65 -4.50
C TYR A 249 3.02 9.20 -5.21
N ASN A 250 3.09 9.10 -6.54
CA ASN A 250 4.18 9.70 -7.32
C ASN A 250 4.12 11.24 -7.24
N HIS A 251 2.95 11.85 -7.47
CA HIS A 251 2.77 13.30 -7.33
C HIS A 251 3.10 13.79 -5.93
N LYS A 252 2.64 13.08 -4.90
CA LYS A 252 3.00 13.38 -3.51
C LYS A 252 4.52 13.29 -3.30
N MET A 253 5.23 12.34 -3.92
CA MET A 253 6.68 12.23 -3.82
C MET A 253 7.40 13.37 -4.55
N ARG A 254 6.92 13.80 -5.73
CA ARG A 254 7.42 15.01 -6.41
C ARG A 254 7.28 16.23 -5.50
N GLY A 255 6.15 16.36 -4.80
CA GLY A 255 5.97 17.39 -3.77
C GLY A 255 7.05 17.33 -2.68
N ASN A 256 7.39 16.15 -2.17
CA ASN A 256 8.47 15.99 -1.20
C ASN A 256 9.84 16.44 -1.76
N VAL A 257 10.13 16.09 -3.02
CA VAL A 257 11.40 16.51 -3.67
C VAL A 257 11.47 18.02 -3.81
N PHE A 258 10.42 18.65 -4.31
CA PHE A 258 10.36 20.13 -4.41
C PHE A 258 10.45 20.81 -3.04
N PHE A 259 9.75 20.27 -2.04
CA PHE A 259 9.81 20.81 -0.68
C PHE A 259 11.24 20.80 -0.12
N ARG A 260 11.97 19.69 -0.24
CA ARG A 260 13.35 19.56 0.23
C ARG A 260 14.31 20.49 -0.53
N ALA A 261 14.02 20.74 -1.80
CA ALA A 261 14.77 21.71 -2.63
C ALA A 261 14.42 23.18 -2.36
N GLY A 262 13.55 23.48 -1.37
CA GLY A 262 13.10 24.84 -1.09
C GLY A 262 12.12 25.43 -2.11
N ARG A 263 11.66 24.63 -3.07
CA ARG A 263 10.72 25.02 -4.13
C ARG A 263 9.28 24.86 -3.65
N TYR A 264 8.89 25.67 -2.66
CA TYR A 264 7.65 25.48 -1.89
C TYR A 264 6.38 25.68 -2.69
N GLU A 265 6.36 26.59 -3.69
CA GLU A 265 5.19 26.78 -4.57
C GLU A 265 4.92 25.55 -5.45
N GLU A 266 5.96 24.95 -5.99
CA GLU A 266 5.83 23.74 -6.80
C GLU A 266 5.45 22.54 -5.93
N ALA A 267 6.02 22.46 -4.72
CA ALA A 267 5.63 21.46 -3.73
C ALA A 267 4.14 21.59 -3.38
N ARG A 268 3.64 22.80 -3.15
CA ARG A 268 2.23 23.10 -2.91
C ARG A 268 1.35 22.52 -4.01
N GLY A 269 1.62 22.88 -5.27
CA GLY A 269 0.83 22.41 -6.41
C GLY A 269 0.79 20.88 -6.52
N MET A 270 1.93 20.20 -6.27
CA MET A 270 1.99 18.73 -6.26
C MET A 270 1.16 18.12 -5.13
N TYR A 271 1.22 18.69 -3.92
CA TYR A 271 0.43 18.18 -2.79
C TYR A 271 -1.07 18.45 -2.96
N GLU A 272 -1.48 19.60 -3.50
CA GLU A 272 -2.88 19.89 -3.80
C GLU A 272 -3.46 18.90 -4.81
N GLY A 273 -2.73 18.62 -5.90
CA GLY A 273 -3.12 17.62 -6.89
C GLY A 273 -3.24 16.21 -6.31
N ALA A 274 -2.23 15.79 -5.56
CA ALA A 274 -2.24 14.47 -4.90
C ALA A 274 -3.37 14.36 -3.86
N LEU A 275 -3.64 15.40 -3.09
CA LEU A 275 -4.72 15.46 -2.12
C LEU A 275 -6.09 15.24 -2.77
N GLY A 276 -6.36 15.91 -3.91
CA GLY A 276 -7.59 15.71 -4.67
C GLY A 276 -7.74 14.25 -5.15
N GLN A 277 -6.66 13.66 -5.65
CA GLN A 277 -6.65 12.26 -6.09
C GLN A 277 -6.93 11.28 -4.95
N PHE A 278 -6.27 11.44 -3.77
CA PHE A 278 -6.48 10.55 -2.62
C PHE A 278 -7.90 10.65 -2.04
N ARG A 279 -8.49 11.86 -2.03
CA ARG A 279 -9.89 12.04 -1.64
C ARG A 279 -10.85 11.30 -2.57
N GLY A 280 -10.63 11.41 -3.87
CA GLY A 280 -11.43 10.70 -4.87
C GLY A 280 -11.35 9.16 -4.74
N MET A 281 -10.27 8.64 -4.14
CA MET A 281 -10.06 7.20 -3.92
C MET A 281 -10.40 6.74 -2.49
N SER A 282 -10.87 7.64 -1.60
CA SER A 282 -11.09 7.35 -0.18
C SER A 282 -9.87 6.70 0.49
N GLU A 283 -8.66 7.26 0.23
CA GLU A 283 -7.38 6.75 0.74
C GLU A 283 -6.81 7.70 1.80
N PRO A 284 -7.17 7.51 3.09
CA PRO A 284 -6.93 8.47 4.16
C PRO A 284 -5.45 8.68 4.48
N ARG A 285 -4.58 7.67 4.26
CA ARG A 285 -3.15 7.81 4.52
C ARG A 285 -2.49 8.76 3.53
N GLY A 286 -2.77 8.61 2.24
CA GLY A 286 -2.24 9.49 1.20
C GLY A 286 -2.79 10.90 1.35
N GLU A 287 -4.09 11.03 1.68
CA GLU A 287 -4.72 12.29 2.00
C GLU A 287 -3.99 13.01 3.14
N ALA A 288 -3.79 12.34 4.27
CA ALA A 288 -3.14 12.91 5.44
C ALA A 288 -1.68 13.35 5.15
N LEU A 289 -0.91 12.51 4.46
CA LEU A 289 0.47 12.82 4.10
C LEU A 289 0.57 13.99 3.10
N SER A 290 -0.39 14.12 2.18
CA SER A 290 -0.44 15.24 1.24
C SER A 290 -0.87 16.53 1.94
N ARG A 291 -1.85 16.47 2.87
CA ARG A 291 -2.23 17.61 3.72
C ARG A 291 -1.06 18.09 4.56
N LEU A 292 -0.30 17.17 5.18
CA LEU A 292 0.89 17.53 5.95
C LEU A 292 1.93 18.27 5.09
N GLY A 293 2.22 17.75 3.90
CA GLY A 293 3.14 18.40 2.96
C GLY A 293 2.64 19.78 2.52
N LEU A 294 1.35 19.90 2.25
CA LEU A 294 0.72 21.17 1.89
C LEU A 294 0.82 22.20 3.02
N VAL A 295 0.47 21.83 4.26
CA VAL A 295 0.56 22.73 5.42
C VAL A 295 1.99 23.20 5.65
N LYS A 296 2.98 22.30 5.56
CA LYS A 296 4.40 22.65 5.66
C LYS A 296 4.82 23.62 4.55
N SER A 297 4.41 23.37 3.31
CA SER A 297 4.75 24.27 2.18
C SER A 297 4.15 25.66 2.37
N LEU A 298 2.89 25.75 2.80
CA LEU A 298 2.21 27.01 3.07
C LEU A 298 2.86 27.80 4.22
N ALA A 299 3.32 27.11 5.27
CA ALA A 299 4.06 27.73 6.36
C ALA A 299 5.35 28.41 5.87
N HIS A 300 6.13 27.73 5.01
CA HIS A 300 7.33 28.31 4.41
C HIS A 300 7.04 29.43 3.40
N LEU A 301 5.83 29.49 2.85
CA LEU A 301 5.35 30.56 1.98
C LEU A 301 4.75 31.77 2.75
N GLY A 302 4.89 31.77 4.08
CA GLY A 302 4.47 32.90 4.91
C GLY A 302 3.02 32.84 5.39
N ARG A 303 2.40 31.65 5.39
CA ARG A 303 1.09 31.46 6.02
C ARG A 303 1.14 31.75 7.51
N ASP A 304 0.05 32.34 8.03
CA ASP A 304 -0.12 32.63 9.44
C ASP A 304 0.21 31.43 10.35
N PRO A 305 1.11 31.60 11.34
CA PRO A 305 1.51 30.54 12.26
C PRO A 305 0.34 29.95 13.08
N GLU A 306 -0.65 30.77 13.47
CA GLU A 306 -1.81 30.29 14.23
C GLU A 306 -2.67 29.36 13.35
N GLN A 307 -2.88 29.71 12.10
CA GLN A 307 -3.60 28.86 11.16
C GLN A 307 -2.84 27.58 10.86
N THR A 308 -1.51 27.65 10.71
CA THR A 308 -0.64 26.49 10.54
C THR A 308 -0.75 25.54 11.72
N ALA A 309 -0.69 26.07 12.95
CA ALA A 309 -0.86 25.29 14.18
C ALA A 309 -2.25 24.66 14.28
N ALA A 310 -3.31 25.38 13.90
CA ALA A 310 -4.69 24.86 13.90
C ALA A 310 -4.85 23.68 12.94
N ASP A 311 -4.30 23.80 11.70
CA ASP A 311 -4.37 22.75 10.69
C ASP A 311 -3.61 21.49 11.11
N LEU A 312 -2.42 21.64 11.72
CA LEU A 312 -1.63 20.50 12.22
C LEU A 312 -2.33 19.81 13.40
N ARG A 313 -2.93 20.57 14.33
CA ARG A 313 -3.73 19.98 15.43
C ARG A 313 -4.94 19.20 14.90
N ALA A 314 -5.69 19.77 13.96
CA ALA A 314 -6.83 19.10 13.36
C ALA A 314 -6.42 17.80 12.64
N LEU A 315 -5.31 17.84 11.89
CA LEU A 315 -4.76 16.67 11.21
C LEU A 315 -4.31 15.60 12.22
N ARG A 316 -3.64 16.01 13.30
CA ARG A 316 -3.20 15.10 14.36
C ARG A 316 -4.37 14.36 15.02
N ALA A 317 -5.41 15.12 15.39
CA ALA A 317 -6.62 14.54 16.01
C ALA A 317 -7.34 13.55 15.08
N GLU A 318 -7.39 13.85 13.79
CA GLU A 318 -7.93 12.92 12.78
C GLU A 318 -7.11 11.63 12.71
N LEU A 319 -5.78 11.72 12.66
CA LEU A 319 -4.87 10.57 12.58
C LEU A 319 -4.93 9.69 13.83
N ASP A 320 -5.10 10.27 15.02
CA ASP A 320 -5.36 9.53 16.26
C ASP A 320 -6.67 8.74 16.18
N ARG A 321 -7.75 9.38 15.70
CA ARG A 321 -9.07 8.75 15.57
C ARG A 321 -9.07 7.56 14.61
N ILE A 322 -8.33 7.64 13.50
CA ILE A 322 -8.24 6.57 12.50
C ILE A 322 -7.09 5.58 12.74
N GLY A 323 -6.23 5.84 13.74
CA GLY A 323 -5.16 4.92 14.14
C GLY A 323 -3.91 4.93 13.23
N LEU A 324 -3.68 5.98 12.45
CA LEU A 324 -2.50 6.12 11.58
C LEU A 324 -1.30 6.71 12.37
N ARG A 325 -0.78 5.95 13.32
CA ARG A 325 0.27 6.42 14.26
C ARG A 325 1.51 6.96 13.56
N HIS A 326 2.04 6.27 12.56
CA HIS A 326 3.21 6.77 11.83
C HIS A 326 3.00 8.16 11.20
N ALA A 327 1.83 8.39 10.58
CA ALA A 327 1.50 9.69 10.02
C ALA A 327 1.31 10.75 11.11
N ARG A 328 0.73 10.39 12.27
CA ARG A 328 0.64 11.26 13.44
C ARG A 328 2.02 11.70 13.93
N ASP A 329 2.97 10.76 14.09
CA ASP A 329 4.33 11.05 14.53
C ASP A 329 5.05 12.01 13.55
N MET A 330 4.73 11.93 12.25
CA MET A 330 5.21 12.92 11.27
C MET A 330 4.60 14.30 11.48
N VAL A 331 3.34 14.39 11.92
CA VAL A 331 2.71 15.68 12.27
C VAL A 331 3.36 16.26 13.52
N ASP A 332 3.58 15.46 14.57
CA ASP A 332 4.23 15.90 15.79
C ASP A 332 5.65 16.44 15.51
N LYS A 333 6.41 15.76 14.64
CA LYS A 333 7.69 16.24 14.16
C LYS A 333 7.59 17.56 13.39
N ALA A 334 6.60 17.72 12.51
CA ALA A 334 6.39 18.95 11.78
C ALA A 334 6.00 20.13 12.68
N GLN A 335 5.22 19.89 13.74
CA GLN A 335 4.91 20.90 14.75
C GLN A 335 6.17 21.41 15.45
N ALA A 336 7.07 20.51 15.85
CA ALA A 336 8.36 20.86 16.44
C ALA A 336 9.26 21.61 15.45
N GLU A 337 9.37 21.17 14.20
CA GLU A 337 10.17 21.83 13.15
C GLU A 337 9.69 23.27 12.84
N LEU A 338 8.38 23.50 12.90
CA LEU A 338 7.78 24.82 12.61
C LEU A 338 7.61 25.69 13.85
N GLY A 339 8.01 25.22 15.03
CA GLY A 339 7.87 25.95 16.30
C GLY A 339 6.42 26.21 16.73
N VAL A 340 5.48 25.35 16.30
CA VAL A 340 4.04 25.46 16.58
C VAL A 340 3.62 24.36 17.56
N GLU A 341 4.13 24.40 18.80
CA GLU A 341 3.90 23.37 19.80
C GLU A 341 2.42 23.24 20.20
N PRO A 342 1.96 22.03 20.59
CA PRO A 342 0.64 21.83 21.17
C PRO A 342 0.53 22.62 22.48
N ARG A 343 -0.61 23.31 22.72
CA ARG A 343 -0.84 23.97 24.03
C ARG A 343 -0.82 22.91 25.12
N ALA A 344 -0.12 23.19 26.21
CA ALA A 344 0.17 22.30 27.34
C ALA A 344 -1.05 21.63 28.04
N GLN A 345 -2.27 21.98 27.69
CA GLN A 345 -3.49 21.37 28.22
C GLN A 345 -3.91 20.05 27.56
N GLU A 346 -3.37 19.72 26.38
CA GLU A 346 -3.73 18.46 25.68
C GLU A 346 -2.79 17.29 25.98
N ALA A 347 -1.62 17.56 26.58
CA ALA A 347 -0.62 16.55 26.94
C ALA A 347 -1.02 15.61 28.10
N ALA A 348 -2.11 15.90 28.82
CA ALA A 348 -2.57 15.10 29.98
C ALA A 348 -3.49 13.91 29.59
N SER A 349 -3.81 13.72 28.32
CA SER A 349 -4.69 12.66 27.83
C SER A 349 -3.95 11.41 27.30
N ASP A 350 -2.62 11.44 27.21
CA ASP A 350 -1.81 10.33 26.73
C ASP A 350 -1.53 9.26 27.80
N ALA A 351 -2.58 8.72 28.41
CA ALA A 351 -2.49 7.40 29.03
C ALA A 351 -2.29 6.39 27.89
N LYS A 352 -1.10 5.80 27.81
CA LYS A 352 -0.72 4.77 26.82
C LYS A 352 -1.86 3.78 26.63
N PRO A 353 -2.47 3.67 25.44
CA PRO A 353 -3.35 2.54 25.17
C PRO A 353 -2.49 1.29 25.24
N LYS A 354 -2.93 0.30 26.04
CA LYS A 354 -2.32 -1.03 26.08
C LYS A 354 -2.22 -1.53 24.64
N HIS A 355 -1.01 -1.89 24.22
CA HIS A 355 -0.76 -2.55 22.95
C HIS A 355 -1.76 -3.70 22.79
N PRO A 356 -2.46 -3.85 21.67
CA PRO A 356 -2.92 -5.17 21.31
C PRO A 356 -1.66 -5.97 20.98
N GLU A 357 -1.28 -6.85 21.88
CA GLU A 357 -0.27 -7.88 21.62
C GLU A 357 -0.63 -8.55 20.29
N MET A 358 0.37 -8.73 19.42
CA MET A 358 0.21 -9.62 18.27
C MET A 358 -0.26 -10.96 18.81
N PRO A 359 -1.37 -11.52 18.33
CA PRO A 359 -1.85 -12.78 18.86
C PRO A 359 -0.80 -13.85 18.58
N ALA A 360 -0.11 -14.30 19.64
CA ALA A 360 0.48 -15.60 19.65
C ALA A 360 -0.67 -16.57 19.37
N GLU A 361 -0.62 -17.25 18.22
CA GLU A 361 -1.53 -18.30 17.78
C GLU A 361 -2.96 -18.17 18.34
N ALA A 362 -3.81 -17.38 17.69
CA ALA A 362 -5.20 -17.24 18.07
C ALA A 362 -5.89 -18.61 17.90
N HIS A 363 -6.17 -19.24 19.02
CA HIS A 363 -7.07 -20.38 19.10
C HIS A 363 -8.42 -20.00 18.45
N ALA A 364 -8.86 -20.89 17.56
CA ALA A 364 -10.05 -20.75 16.76
C ALA A 364 -11.30 -20.62 17.64
N GLU A 365 -12.02 -19.49 17.51
CA GLU A 365 -13.46 -19.54 17.68
C GLU A 365 -14.12 -19.48 16.29
N PRO A 366 -15.19 -20.24 16.06
CA PRO A 366 -15.83 -20.29 14.75
C PRO A 366 -16.54 -18.97 14.46
N VAL A 367 -16.25 -18.39 13.30
CA VAL A 367 -16.95 -17.21 12.78
C VAL A 367 -18.39 -17.60 12.47
N GLY A 368 -19.25 -17.48 13.49
CA GLY A 368 -20.69 -17.45 13.32
C GLY A 368 -21.12 -16.07 12.78
N ALA A 369 -21.86 -16.11 11.68
CA ALA A 369 -22.65 -15.02 11.13
C ALA A 369 -21.87 -13.85 10.49
N MET A 370 -21.41 -14.05 9.26
CA MET A 370 -21.53 -12.98 8.25
C MET A 370 -22.86 -13.23 7.48
N ARG A 371 -23.94 -12.60 7.91
CA ARG A 371 -25.17 -12.41 7.12
C ARG A 371 -25.02 -11.19 6.22
#